data_ecc355009086e0455bd484038c6b50ad
#
_entry.id   ecc355009086e0455bd484038c6b50ad
#
_cell.length_a   1.000
_cell.length_b   1.000
_cell.length_c   1.000
_cell.angle_alpha   90.00
_cell.angle_beta   90.00
_cell.angle_gamma   90.00
#
_symmetry.space_group_name_H-M   'P 1'
#
loop_
_entity.id
_entity.type
_entity.pdbx_description
1 polymer ?
#
loop_
_entity_poly.entity_id
_entity_poly.type
_entity_poly.pdbx_seq_one_letter_code
_entity_poly.pdbx_strand_id
1 'polypeptide(L)'
;QEQLSPLDEIVNAQIETMPIEDKVAGLFVITPEALTGTDQVTKAGDTTKEKLTQYAVGGLVYFKQNISSGDQLKEMISNTDSYSKYPLFIAADEEGGSVSRLAAAGLAENVGTMKEIGASGNPDNAKTAGSSIASYLTEYGFNLDFAPVADVVTEGNTSIGDRSFGTNAGDVATYVAKSVEGLQEGGVSACLKHFPGLGSVDEDSHEGMVVSEKT
;
A
#
# COMPACT_ATOMS: atom_id res chain seq x y z
N GLN A 1 -17.13 -8.67 30.14
CA GLN A 1 -16.06 -9.09 29.22
C GLN A 1 -16.68 -9.22 27.84
N GLU A 2 -16.21 -8.48 26.88
CA GLU A 2 -16.60 -8.60 25.49
C GLU A 2 -16.21 -9.99 24.99
N GLN A 3 -17.13 -10.72 24.44
CA GLN A 3 -16.87 -12.08 23.95
C GLN A 3 -16.06 -11.94 22.66
N LEU A 4 -14.85 -12.52 22.62
CA LEU A 4 -14.01 -12.53 21.42
C LEU A 4 -14.72 -13.22 20.27
N SER A 5 -14.54 -12.74 19.06
CA SER A 5 -14.99 -13.45 17.87
C SER A 5 -14.17 -14.72 17.65
N PRO A 6 -14.67 -15.73 16.91
CA PRO A 6 -13.88 -16.92 16.57
C PRO A 6 -12.56 -16.58 15.85
N LEU A 7 -12.55 -15.49 15.07
CA LEU A 7 -11.33 -15.01 14.41
C LEU A 7 -10.32 -14.48 15.43
N ASP A 8 -10.78 -13.69 16.42
CA ASP A 8 -9.89 -13.16 17.48
C ASP A 8 -9.27 -14.29 18.31
N GLU A 9 -10.02 -15.36 18.58
CA GLU A 9 -9.51 -16.53 19.30
C GLU A 9 -8.38 -17.21 18.51
N ILE A 10 -8.53 -17.39 17.19
CA ILE A 10 -7.52 -17.98 16.31
C ILE A 10 -6.28 -17.08 16.26
N VAL A 11 -6.47 -15.78 16.06
CA VAL A 11 -5.37 -14.81 16.00
C VAL A 11 -4.60 -14.76 17.31
N ASN A 12 -5.29 -14.70 18.45
CA ASN A 12 -4.66 -14.68 19.76
C ASN A 12 -3.86 -15.97 20.03
N ALA A 13 -4.42 -17.13 19.71
CA ALA A 13 -3.72 -18.40 19.86
C ALA A 13 -2.45 -18.47 18.99
N GLN A 14 -2.51 -17.94 17.76
CA GLN A 14 -1.33 -17.84 16.89
C GLN A 14 -0.28 -16.90 17.49
N ILE A 15 -0.69 -15.71 17.93
CA ILE A 15 0.22 -14.73 18.55
C ILE A 15 0.88 -15.30 19.82
N GLU A 16 0.14 -16.02 20.65
CA GLU A 16 0.69 -16.63 21.88
C GLU A 16 1.83 -17.60 21.61
N THR A 17 1.72 -18.36 20.52
CA THR A 17 2.72 -19.40 20.15
C THR A 17 3.88 -18.87 19.31
N MET A 18 3.78 -17.66 18.73
CA MET A 18 4.85 -17.05 17.91
C MET A 18 6.07 -16.72 18.77
N PRO A 19 7.31 -17.03 18.31
CA PRO A 19 8.55 -16.51 18.89
C PRO A 19 8.57 -14.98 18.90
N ILE A 20 9.25 -14.39 19.87
CA ILE A 20 9.33 -12.92 19.98
C ILE A 20 10.00 -12.29 18.76
N GLU A 21 11.00 -12.96 18.19
CA GLU A 21 11.72 -12.54 17.00
C GLU A 21 10.76 -12.44 15.81
N ASP A 22 9.86 -13.41 15.64
CA ASP A 22 8.86 -13.41 14.57
C ASP A 22 7.81 -12.31 14.80
N LYS A 23 7.39 -12.09 16.05
CA LYS A 23 6.47 -10.99 16.39
C LYS A 23 7.06 -9.63 16.03
N VAL A 24 8.34 -9.42 16.36
CA VAL A 24 9.04 -8.17 16.05
C VAL A 24 9.22 -8.02 14.53
N ALA A 25 9.70 -9.07 13.85
CA ALA A 25 9.85 -9.05 12.39
C ALA A 25 8.52 -8.82 11.67
N GLY A 26 7.43 -9.39 12.17
CA GLY A 26 6.07 -9.22 11.64
C GLY A 26 5.52 -7.79 11.66
N LEU A 27 6.16 -6.86 12.40
CA LEU A 27 5.79 -5.44 12.39
C LEU A 27 6.38 -4.67 11.20
N PHE A 28 7.25 -5.30 10.40
CA PHE A 28 7.93 -4.63 9.30
C PHE A 28 7.36 -5.05 7.95
N VAL A 29 7.06 -4.05 7.11
CA VAL A 29 6.88 -4.20 5.67
C VAL A 29 8.11 -3.56 5.02
N ILE A 30 8.87 -4.36 4.27
CA ILE A 30 10.15 -3.96 3.70
C ILE A 30 10.20 -4.23 2.20
N THR A 31 11.21 -3.72 1.50
CA THR A 31 11.40 -4.05 0.08
C THR A 31 12.09 -5.41 -0.10
N PRO A 32 11.92 -6.07 -1.25
CA PRO A 32 12.69 -7.27 -1.58
C PRO A 32 14.20 -7.04 -1.52
N GLU A 33 14.68 -5.85 -1.86
CA GLU A 33 16.08 -5.44 -1.79
C GLU A 33 16.58 -5.40 -0.34
N ALA A 34 15.79 -4.79 0.56
CA ALA A 34 16.14 -4.74 1.99
C ALA A 34 16.18 -6.14 2.62
N LEU A 35 15.28 -7.03 2.19
CA LEU A 35 15.26 -8.41 2.64
C LEU A 35 16.50 -9.19 2.19
N THR A 36 16.89 -9.06 0.92
CA THR A 36 17.92 -9.89 0.28
C THR A 36 19.31 -9.29 0.35
N GLY A 37 19.43 -7.98 0.56
CA GLY A 37 20.68 -7.24 0.52
C GLY A 37 21.25 -7.06 -0.90
N THR A 38 20.39 -7.10 -1.93
CA THR A 38 20.77 -6.90 -3.34
C THR A 38 20.21 -5.57 -3.87
N ASP A 39 20.86 -4.97 -4.86
CA ASP A 39 20.49 -3.64 -5.38
C ASP A 39 19.16 -3.64 -6.13
N GLN A 40 18.79 -4.75 -6.77
CA GLN A 40 17.55 -4.91 -7.50
C GLN A 40 17.08 -6.36 -7.45
N VAL A 41 15.79 -6.56 -7.13
CA VAL A 41 15.17 -7.89 -7.07
C VAL A 41 13.98 -7.95 -8.02
N THR A 42 14.09 -8.81 -9.04
CA THR A 42 13.01 -9.10 -10.00
C THR A 42 12.60 -10.57 -9.96
N LYS A 43 13.07 -11.32 -8.97
CA LYS A 43 12.82 -12.76 -8.83
C LYS A 43 12.89 -13.16 -7.36
N ALA A 44 11.92 -13.91 -6.89
CA ALA A 44 12.00 -14.58 -5.60
C ALA A 44 12.64 -15.97 -5.81
N GLY A 45 13.92 -16.07 -5.44
CA GLY A 45 14.73 -17.29 -5.55
C GLY A 45 15.20 -17.79 -4.19
N ASP A 46 16.28 -18.59 -4.19
CA ASP A 46 16.82 -19.23 -2.99
C ASP A 46 17.21 -18.22 -1.90
N THR A 47 17.79 -17.08 -2.27
CA THR A 47 18.12 -16.01 -1.30
C THR A 47 16.86 -15.46 -0.64
N THR A 48 15.79 -15.20 -1.40
CA THR A 48 14.50 -14.74 -0.84
C THR A 48 13.95 -15.78 0.13
N LYS A 49 13.98 -17.06 -0.27
CA LYS A 49 13.52 -18.17 0.56
C LYS A 49 14.31 -18.29 1.86
N GLU A 50 15.64 -18.23 1.79
CA GLU A 50 16.52 -18.25 2.95
C GLU A 50 16.19 -17.10 3.92
N LYS A 51 16.06 -15.89 3.39
CA LYS A 51 15.80 -14.69 4.19
C LYS A 51 14.41 -14.68 4.82
N LEU A 52 13.37 -15.12 4.10
CA LEU A 52 12.03 -15.25 4.67
C LEU A 52 11.94 -16.36 5.73
N THR A 53 12.79 -17.39 5.61
CA THR A 53 12.92 -18.42 6.67
C THR A 53 13.61 -17.86 7.91
N GLN A 54 14.60 -16.95 7.73
CA GLN A 54 15.34 -16.33 8.82
C GLN A 54 14.55 -15.19 9.49
N TYR A 55 13.84 -14.39 8.71
CA TYR A 55 13.10 -13.20 9.16
C TYR A 55 11.65 -13.31 8.71
N ALA A 56 10.75 -13.54 9.65
CA ALA A 56 9.31 -13.62 9.42
C ALA A 56 8.70 -12.21 9.33
N VAL A 57 9.11 -11.43 8.32
CA VAL A 57 8.60 -10.06 8.10
C VAL A 57 7.09 -10.06 7.86
N GLY A 58 6.41 -8.96 8.21
CA GLY A 58 4.97 -8.81 8.04
C GLY A 58 4.53 -8.61 6.59
N GLY A 59 5.43 -8.12 5.73
CA GLY A 59 5.12 -7.93 4.32
C GLY A 59 6.28 -7.46 3.48
N LEU A 60 6.06 -7.50 2.16
CA LEU A 60 6.95 -6.90 1.17
C LEU A 60 6.22 -5.85 0.35
N VAL A 61 6.84 -4.70 0.14
CA VAL A 61 6.38 -3.64 -0.75
C VAL A 61 7.19 -3.65 -2.03
N TYR A 62 6.49 -3.70 -3.17
CA TYR A 62 7.10 -3.76 -4.50
C TYR A 62 7.00 -2.40 -5.19
N PHE A 63 8.10 -2.03 -5.84
CA PHE A 63 8.21 -0.79 -6.61
C PHE A 63 8.41 -1.09 -8.09
N LYS A 64 8.41 -0.05 -8.92
CA LYS A 64 8.58 -0.19 -10.37
C LYS A 64 9.82 -0.99 -10.77
N GLN A 65 10.94 -0.87 -10.04
CA GLN A 65 12.17 -1.62 -10.33
C GLN A 65 12.03 -3.13 -10.15
N ASN A 66 11.01 -3.59 -9.43
CA ASN A 66 10.73 -5.02 -9.24
C ASN A 66 9.89 -5.62 -10.37
N ILE A 67 9.37 -4.79 -11.28
CA ILE A 67 8.40 -5.17 -12.32
C ILE A 67 9.07 -5.13 -13.68
N SER A 68 9.19 -6.27 -14.33
CA SER A 68 9.69 -6.39 -15.71
C SER A 68 8.64 -6.91 -16.70
N SER A 69 7.69 -7.72 -16.21
CA SER A 69 6.52 -8.19 -16.96
C SER A 69 5.44 -8.70 -15.99
N GLY A 70 4.22 -8.88 -16.48
CA GLY A 70 3.13 -9.43 -15.67
C GLY A 70 3.39 -10.86 -15.19
N ASP A 71 3.89 -11.73 -16.07
CA ASP A 71 4.20 -13.12 -15.72
C ASP A 71 5.33 -13.22 -14.70
N GLN A 72 6.39 -12.39 -14.88
CA GLN A 72 7.49 -12.30 -13.91
C GLN A 72 6.99 -11.85 -12.54
N LEU A 73 6.13 -10.84 -12.48
CA LEU A 73 5.58 -10.32 -11.23
C LEU A 73 4.71 -11.36 -10.51
N LYS A 74 3.82 -12.03 -11.24
CA LYS A 74 2.99 -13.11 -10.69
C LYS A 74 3.84 -14.27 -10.13
N GLU A 75 4.86 -14.70 -10.86
CA GLU A 75 5.77 -15.73 -10.39
C GLU A 75 6.54 -15.29 -9.15
N MET A 76 7.07 -14.06 -9.16
CA MET A 76 7.82 -13.50 -8.04
C MET A 76 6.97 -13.42 -6.77
N ILE A 77 5.74 -12.92 -6.86
CA ILE A 77 4.82 -12.82 -5.72
C ILE A 77 4.39 -14.20 -5.22
N SER A 78 4.02 -15.11 -6.13
CA SER A 78 3.64 -16.48 -5.78
C SER A 78 4.77 -17.23 -5.06
N ASN A 79 6.01 -17.10 -5.54
CA ASN A 79 7.16 -17.70 -4.88
C ASN A 79 7.41 -17.06 -3.50
N THR A 80 7.33 -15.73 -3.39
CA THR A 80 7.48 -15.01 -2.13
C THR A 80 6.49 -15.52 -1.08
N ASP A 81 5.20 -15.59 -1.43
CA ASP A 81 4.15 -16.07 -0.53
C ASP A 81 4.41 -17.52 -0.11
N SER A 82 4.81 -18.39 -1.05
CA SER A 82 5.11 -19.81 -0.77
C SER A 82 6.31 -20.03 0.16
N TYR A 83 7.22 -19.07 0.25
CA TYR A 83 8.42 -19.14 1.10
C TYR A 83 8.19 -18.59 2.51
N SER A 84 7.12 -17.85 2.71
CA SER A 84 6.85 -17.22 4.00
C SER A 84 6.29 -18.22 5.01
N LYS A 85 6.71 -18.03 6.25
CA LYS A 85 6.23 -18.82 7.40
C LYS A 85 4.80 -18.42 7.81
N TYR A 86 4.45 -17.16 7.63
CA TYR A 86 3.15 -16.57 7.96
C TYR A 86 2.59 -15.85 6.73
N PRO A 87 1.27 -15.63 6.68
CA PRO A 87 0.68 -14.81 5.62
C PRO A 87 1.35 -13.44 5.54
N LEU A 88 1.69 -12.99 4.32
CA LEU A 88 2.35 -11.72 4.08
C LEU A 88 1.37 -10.65 3.61
N PHE A 89 1.64 -9.41 3.99
CA PHE A 89 1.20 -8.28 3.21
C PHE A 89 2.07 -8.15 1.95
N ILE A 90 1.45 -8.25 0.79
CA ILE A 90 2.07 -7.99 -0.50
C ILE A 90 1.55 -6.64 -0.97
N ALA A 91 2.41 -5.64 -0.90
CA ALA A 91 2.01 -4.23 -0.98
C ALA A 91 2.60 -3.50 -2.19
N ALA A 92 1.87 -2.48 -2.64
CA ALA A 92 2.35 -1.47 -3.59
C ALA A 92 1.85 -0.09 -3.19
N ASP A 93 2.42 0.97 -3.79
CA ASP A 93 1.84 2.30 -3.83
C ASP A 93 1.10 2.46 -5.17
N GLU A 94 -0.17 2.22 -5.20
CA GLU A 94 -0.99 2.34 -6.41
C GLU A 94 -2.09 3.39 -6.20
N GLU A 95 -1.66 4.67 -6.10
CA GLU A 95 -2.55 5.79 -5.79
C GLU A 95 -3.40 6.24 -6.98
N GLY A 96 -2.95 5.94 -8.19
CA GLY A 96 -3.38 6.57 -9.43
C GLY A 96 -2.48 7.77 -9.83
N GLY A 97 -2.71 8.34 -11.02
CA GLY A 97 -1.92 9.45 -11.53
C GLY A 97 -0.43 9.12 -11.64
N SER A 98 0.41 9.96 -11.03
CA SER A 98 1.88 9.82 -11.08
C SER A 98 2.44 8.72 -10.19
N VAL A 99 1.68 8.29 -9.17
CA VAL A 99 2.09 7.24 -8.23
C VAL A 99 1.28 5.97 -8.52
N SER A 100 1.74 5.22 -9.52
CA SER A 100 1.11 3.99 -9.99
C SER A 100 2.20 3.04 -10.47
N ARG A 101 2.48 1.97 -9.74
CA ARG A 101 3.60 1.07 -10.05
C ARG A 101 3.27 0.13 -11.19
N LEU A 102 2.09 -0.49 -11.14
CA LEU A 102 1.61 -1.43 -12.15
C LEU A 102 1.18 -0.69 -13.43
N ALA A 103 0.42 0.39 -13.30
CA ALA A 103 0.03 1.20 -14.46
C ALA A 103 1.25 1.81 -15.16
N ALA A 104 2.25 2.32 -14.42
CA ALA A 104 3.50 2.82 -14.99
C ALA A 104 4.38 1.72 -15.65
N ALA A 105 4.17 0.45 -15.28
CA ALA A 105 4.80 -0.70 -15.94
C ALA A 105 4.00 -1.21 -17.16
N GLY A 106 2.86 -0.59 -17.49
CA GLY A 106 1.99 -1.01 -18.59
C GLY A 106 1.17 -2.26 -18.32
N LEU A 107 1.01 -2.64 -17.05
CA LEU A 107 0.26 -3.82 -16.62
C LEU A 107 -1.21 -3.54 -16.30
N ALA A 108 -1.58 -2.27 -16.21
CA ALA A 108 -2.94 -1.81 -15.93
C ALA A 108 -3.20 -0.46 -16.56
N GLU A 109 -4.48 -0.08 -16.66
CA GLU A 109 -4.87 1.27 -17.02
C GLU A 109 -4.78 2.21 -15.82
N ASN A 110 -4.22 3.41 -16.01
CA ASN A 110 -4.12 4.42 -14.95
C ASN A 110 -5.49 5.06 -14.72
N VAL A 111 -5.95 5.07 -13.48
CA VAL A 111 -7.27 5.61 -13.12
C VAL A 111 -7.34 7.16 -13.10
N GLY A 112 -6.25 7.85 -13.41
CA GLY A 112 -6.14 9.30 -13.33
C GLY A 112 -5.71 9.81 -11.94
N THR A 113 -5.67 11.12 -11.78
CA THR A 113 -5.24 11.76 -10.53
C THR A 113 -6.39 11.87 -9.53
N MET A 114 -6.07 11.79 -8.25
CA MET A 114 -7.07 11.97 -7.19
C MET A 114 -7.66 13.39 -7.21
N LYS A 115 -6.89 14.38 -7.64
CA LYS A 115 -7.38 15.75 -7.84
C LYS A 115 -8.48 15.84 -8.91
N GLU A 116 -8.32 15.18 -10.05
CA GLU A 116 -9.36 15.12 -11.09
C GLU A 116 -10.61 14.40 -10.58
N ILE A 117 -10.45 13.31 -9.85
CA ILE A 117 -11.55 12.57 -9.23
C ILE A 117 -12.26 13.45 -8.19
N GLY A 118 -11.53 14.13 -7.31
CA GLY A 118 -12.07 15.06 -6.33
C GLY A 118 -12.83 16.24 -6.96
N ALA A 119 -12.32 16.78 -8.07
CA ALA A 119 -12.96 17.86 -8.82
C ALA A 119 -14.21 17.42 -9.60
N SER A 120 -14.47 16.12 -9.73
CA SER A 120 -15.61 15.60 -10.48
C SER A 120 -16.98 15.88 -9.83
N GLY A 121 -17.00 16.23 -8.55
CA GLY A 121 -18.23 16.43 -7.79
C GLY A 121 -19.04 15.15 -7.51
N ASN A 122 -18.49 13.97 -7.85
CA ASN A 122 -19.12 12.67 -7.61
C ASN A 122 -18.19 11.71 -6.86
N PRO A 123 -18.39 11.50 -5.55
CA PRO A 123 -17.55 10.61 -4.74
C PRO A 123 -17.53 9.14 -5.21
N ASP A 124 -18.55 8.66 -5.91
CA ASP A 124 -18.56 7.30 -6.42
C ASP A 124 -17.50 7.07 -7.52
N ASN A 125 -16.95 8.13 -8.11
CA ASN A 125 -15.79 8.02 -9.00
C ASN A 125 -14.54 7.53 -8.24
N ALA A 126 -14.38 7.91 -6.96
CA ALA A 126 -13.30 7.40 -6.12
C ALA A 126 -13.49 5.90 -5.77
N LYS A 127 -14.75 5.48 -5.54
CA LYS A 127 -15.05 4.05 -5.37
C LYS A 127 -14.73 3.26 -6.64
N THR A 128 -15.12 3.78 -7.80
CA THR A 128 -14.84 3.14 -9.10
C THR A 128 -13.33 3.02 -9.32
N ALA A 129 -12.56 4.08 -9.04
CA ALA A 129 -11.10 4.04 -9.14
C ALA A 129 -10.49 3.01 -8.19
N GLY A 130 -10.90 2.99 -6.91
CA GLY A 130 -10.46 2.00 -5.93
C GLY A 130 -10.78 0.55 -6.35
N SER A 131 -11.98 0.31 -6.89
CA SER A 131 -12.36 -1.02 -7.39
C SER A 131 -11.53 -1.43 -8.62
N SER A 132 -11.22 -0.50 -9.51
CA SER A 132 -10.35 -0.76 -10.67
C SER A 132 -8.93 -1.10 -10.22
N ILE A 133 -8.37 -0.34 -9.27
CA ILE A 133 -7.06 -0.62 -8.67
C ILE A 133 -7.05 -2.00 -8.01
N ALA A 134 -8.04 -2.31 -7.17
CA ALA A 134 -8.13 -3.60 -6.51
C ALA A 134 -8.21 -4.77 -7.49
N SER A 135 -8.92 -4.61 -8.60
CA SER A 135 -9.07 -5.66 -9.62
C SER A 135 -7.74 -6.09 -10.20
N TYR A 136 -6.88 -5.14 -10.62
CA TYR A 136 -5.58 -5.55 -11.16
C TYR A 136 -4.54 -5.86 -10.07
N LEU A 137 -4.60 -5.24 -8.89
CA LEU A 137 -3.74 -5.61 -7.77
C LEU A 137 -3.94 -7.08 -7.38
N THR A 138 -5.18 -7.52 -7.20
CA THR A 138 -5.50 -8.91 -6.86
C THR A 138 -5.13 -9.88 -7.97
N GLU A 139 -5.26 -9.48 -9.25
CA GLU A 139 -4.82 -10.30 -10.39
C GLU A 139 -3.32 -10.64 -10.32
N TYR A 140 -2.49 -9.72 -9.82
CA TYR A 140 -1.05 -9.92 -9.65
C TYR A 140 -0.65 -10.46 -8.27
N GLY A 141 -1.61 -10.67 -7.36
CA GLY A 141 -1.38 -11.26 -6.04
C GLY A 141 -1.10 -10.25 -4.91
N PHE A 142 -1.33 -8.96 -5.14
CA PHE A 142 -1.28 -7.95 -4.08
C PHE A 142 -2.53 -8.01 -3.19
N ASN A 143 -2.35 -7.71 -1.90
CA ASN A 143 -3.43 -7.71 -0.91
C ASN A 143 -3.43 -6.45 -0.02
N LEU A 144 -2.47 -5.54 -0.22
CA LEU A 144 -2.37 -4.26 0.47
C LEU A 144 -1.98 -3.16 -0.53
N ASP A 145 -2.67 -2.03 -0.46
CA ASP A 145 -2.30 -0.82 -1.17
C ASP A 145 -1.98 0.31 -0.16
N PHE A 146 -0.82 0.94 -0.29
CA PHE A 146 -0.49 2.15 0.44
C PHE A 146 -1.20 3.36 -0.20
N ALA A 147 -2.51 3.29 -0.25
CA ALA A 147 -3.47 4.26 -0.74
C ALA A 147 -4.81 4.09 0.01
N PRO A 148 -5.71 5.10 -0.05
CA PRO A 148 -5.56 6.40 -0.70
C PRO A 148 -4.79 7.44 0.12
N VAL A 149 -4.35 8.51 -0.56
CA VAL A 149 -3.83 9.72 0.09
C VAL A 149 -4.99 10.47 0.75
N ALA A 150 -4.92 10.62 2.07
CA ALA A 150 -5.91 11.30 2.90
C ALA A 150 -5.49 12.75 3.28
N ASP A 151 -4.36 13.21 2.75
CA ASP A 151 -3.88 14.56 2.97
C ASP A 151 -4.85 15.60 2.41
N VAL A 152 -5.14 16.62 3.22
CA VAL A 152 -5.86 17.82 2.79
C VAL A 152 -4.84 18.86 2.39
N VAL A 153 -4.75 19.19 1.10
CA VAL A 153 -3.72 20.11 0.61
C VAL A 153 -4.12 21.57 0.81
N THR A 154 -3.14 22.40 1.14
CA THR A 154 -3.29 23.87 1.06
C THR A 154 -3.13 24.33 -0.38
N GLU A 155 -3.69 25.49 -0.71
CA GLU A 155 -3.52 26.11 -2.03
C GLU A 155 -2.02 26.33 -2.30
N GLY A 156 -1.56 25.84 -3.47
CA GLY A 156 -0.14 25.95 -3.85
C GLY A 156 0.75 24.80 -3.34
N ASN A 157 0.24 23.85 -2.54
CA ASN A 157 1.02 22.70 -2.12
C ASN A 157 1.45 21.86 -3.33
N THR A 158 2.75 21.59 -3.45
CA THR A 158 3.37 20.85 -4.54
C THR A 158 3.87 19.46 -4.14
N SER A 159 4.11 19.22 -2.86
CA SER A 159 4.65 17.95 -2.36
C SER A 159 3.64 16.80 -2.48
N ILE A 160 2.37 17.06 -2.15
CA ILE A 160 1.25 16.14 -2.35
C ILE A 160 0.55 16.43 -3.67
N GLY A 161 0.24 17.71 -3.94
CA GLY A 161 -0.27 18.16 -5.23
C GLY A 161 -1.50 17.39 -5.71
N ASP A 162 -1.38 16.81 -6.92
CA ASP A 162 -2.46 16.10 -7.60
C ASP A 162 -2.80 14.72 -7.01
N ARG A 163 -2.05 14.28 -6.02
CA ARG A 163 -2.28 13.03 -5.29
C ARG A 163 -3.43 13.15 -4.27
N SER A 164 -3.81 14.36 -3.85
CA SER A 164 -4.93 14.61 -2.94
C SER A 164 -6.24 14.83 -3.68
N PHE A 165 -7.36 14.46 -3.04
CA PHE A 165 -8.71 14.74 -3.52
C PHE A 165 -9.11 16.22 -3.42
N GLY A 166 -8.36 17.06 -2.69
CA GLY A 166 -8.65 18.48 -2.62
C GLY A 166 -8.22 19.21 -1.35
N THR A 167 -8.82 20.40 -1.16
CA THR A 167 -8.46 21.36 -0.12
C THR A 167 -9.49 21.45 1.02
N ASN A 168 -10.65 20.79 0.88
CA ASN A 168 -11.69 20.77 1.90
C ASN A 168 -11.67 19.42 2.63
N ALA A 169 -11.48 19.43 3.95
CA ALA A 169 -11.33 18.22 4.75
C ALA A 169 -12.58 17.30 4.71
N GLY A 170 -13.79 17.86 4.65
CA GLY A 170 -15.02 17.09 4.57
C GLY A 170 -15.17 16.36 3.22
N ASP A 171 -14.83 17.05 2.13
CA ASP A 171 -14.83 16.46 0.80
C ASP A 171 -13.75 15.39 0.68
N VAL A 172 -12.51 15.68 1.09
CA VAL A 172 -11.41 14.69 1.09
C VAL A 172 -11.80 13.44 1.87
N ALA A 173 -12.35 13.59 3.09
CA ALA A 173 -12.81 12.45 3.90
C ALA A 173 -13.85 11.59 3.16
N THR A 174 -14.79 12.23 2.44
CA THR A 174 -15.83 11.55 1.68
C THR A 174 -15.25 10.73 0.51
N TYR A 175 -14.34 11.34 -0.28
CA TYR A 175 -13.69 10.65 -1.39
C TYR A 175 -12.77 9.53 -0.92
N VAL A 176 -12.00 9.76 0.16
CA VAL A 176 -11.14 8.76 0.79
C VAL A 176 -11.96 7.55 1.25
N ALA A 177 -13.08 7.78 1.95
CA ALA A 177 -13.96 6.69 2.40
C ALA A 177 -14.48 5.85 1.22
N LYS A 178 -14.84 6.49 0.11
CA LYS A 178 -15.28 5.83 -1.11
C LYS A 178 -14.16 5.04 -1.81
N SER A 179 -12.95 5.59 -1.86
CA SER A 179 -11.78 4.87 -2.39
C SER A 179 -11.47 3.61 -1.57
N VAL A 180 -11.48 3.73 -0.23
CA VAL A 180 -11.33 2.58 0.69
C VAL A 180 -12.41 1.53 0.46
N GLU A 181 -13.69 1.94 0.33
CA GLU A 181 -14.79 1.05 0.02
C GLU A 181 -14.51 0.24 -1.26
N GLY A 182 -14.05 0.91 -2.33
CA GLY A 182 -13.72 0.25 -3.60
C GLY A 182 -12.55 -0.73 -3.50
N LEU A 183 -11.47 -0.36 -2.81
CA LEU A 183 -10.32 -1.23 -2.57
C LEU A 183 -10.70 -2.48 -1.77
N GLN A 184 -11.40 -2.30 -0.66
CA GLN A 184 -11.74 -3.39 0.25
C GLN A 184 -12.79 -4.35 -0.32
N GLU A 185 -13.79 -3.85 -1.06
CA GLU A 185 -14.74 -4.71 -1.77
C GLU A 185 -14.04 -5.55 -2.85
N GLY A 186 -12.95 -5.06 -3.42
CA GLY A 186 -12.09 -5.79 -4.35
C GLY A 186 -11.06 -6.73 -3.71
N GLY A 187 -11.05 -6.84 -2.35
CA GLY A 187 -10.18 -7.75 -1.61
C GLY A 187 -8.79 -7.20 -1.29
N VAL A 188 -8.56 -5.90 -1.46
CA VAL A 188 -7.28 -5.23 -1.15
C VAL A 188 -7.44 -4.38 0.12
N SER A 189 -6.57 -4.57 1.09
CA SER A 189 -6.50 -3.71 2.27
C SER A 189 -6.01 -2.32 1.87
N ALA A 190 -6.63 -1.27 2.41
CA ALA A 190 -6.23 0.12 2.19
C ALA A 190 -5.41 0.65 3.36
N CYS A 191 -4.37 1.42 3.07
CA CYS A 191 -3.55 2.09 4.06
C CYS A 191 -3.54 3.60 3.82
N LEU A 192 -4.29 4.34 4.62
CA LEU A 192 -4.39 5.81 4.53
C LEU A 192 -3.05 6.47 4.84
N LYS A 193 -2.66 7.48 4.05
CA LYS A 193 -1.41 8.19 4.21
C LYS A 193 -1.59 9.69 3.93
N HIS A 194 -0.73 10.56 4.49
CA HIS A 194 0.51 10.33 5.23
C HIS A 194 0.36 10.81 6.67
N PHE A 195 -0.01 9.96 7.58
CA PHE A 195 -0.16 10.36 8.99
C PHE A 195 1.14 10.99 9.53
N PRO A 196 1.09 12.11 10.28
CA PRO A 196 -0.10 12.86 10.70
C PRO A 196 -0.65 13.85 9.66
N GLY A 197 -0.05 14.00 8.49
CA GLY A 197 -0.48 14.83 7.37
C GLY A 197 0.66 15.67 6.77
N LEU A 198 0.82 15.61 5.43
CA LEU A 198 1.80 16.38 4.65
C LEU A 198 1.16 17.50 3.80
N GLY A 199 -0.16 17.51 3.66
CA GLY A 199 -0.85 18.43 2.75
C GLY A 199 -0.77 19.91 3.15
N SER A 200 -0.31 20.23 4.36
CA SER A 200 -0.21 21.59 4.89
C SER A 200 1.18 22.22 4.81
N VAL A 201 2.16 21.48 4.31
CA VAL A 201 3.57 21.90 4.18
C VAL A 201 4.05 21.69 2.77
N ASP A 202 4.95 22.54 2.29
CA ASP A 202 5.47 22.48 0.92
C ASP A 202 6.76 21.66 0.81
N GLU A 203 7.42 21.40 1.94
CA GLU A 203 8.66 20.62 1.99
C GLU A 203 8.35 19.13 1.76
N ASP A 204 9.25 18.49 1.03
CA ASP A 204 9.22 17.03 0.83
C ASP A 204 9.93 16.31 1.98
N SER A 205 9.20 15.43 2.67
CA SER A 205 9.76 14.63 3.77
C SER A 205 10.85 13.63 3.33
N HIS A 206 11.02 13.38 2.04
CA HIS A 206 12.12 12.59 1.50
C HIS A 206 13.44 13.37 1.46
N GLU A 207 13.38 14.70 1.48
CA GLU A 207 14.56 15.58 1.43
C GLU A 207 15.05 16.02 2.80
N GLY A 208 14.22 15.89 3.85
CA GLY A 208 14.57 16.30 5.20
C GLY A 208 13.44 16.22 6.21
N MET A 209 13.70 16.76 7.40
CA MET A 209 12.68 16.83 8.45
C MET A 209 11.68 17.95 8.12
N VAL A 210 10.42 17.56 8.05
CA VAL A 210 9.29 18.49 7.81
C VAL A 210 8.59 18.75 9.12
N VAL A 211 8.28 20.03 9.40
CA VAL A 211 7.58 20.46 10.61
C VAL A 211 6.28 21.14 10.22
N SER A 212 5.15 20.60 10.69
CA SER A 212 3.85 21.27 10.57
C SER A 212 3.55 22.04 11.85
N GLU A 213 3.20 23.32 11.72
CA GLU A 213 2.75 24.17 12.83
C GLU A 213 1.23 24.07 13.08
N LYS A 214 0.52 23.25 12.30
CA LYS A 214 -0.92 23.01 12.48
C LYS A 214 -1.16 21.97 13.58
N THR A 215 -2.00 22.32 14.51
CA THR A 215 -2.49 21.46 15.61
C THR A 215 -3.92 21.02 15.34
#